data_295d81e1032c3ebb8ecd03bd0612e217
#
_entry.id   295d81e1032c3ebb8ecd03bd0612e217
#
_cell.length_a   1.000
_cell.length_b   1.000
_cell.length_c   1.000
_cell.angle_alpha   90.00
_cell.angle_beta   90.00
_cell.angle_gamma   90.00
#
_symmetry.space_group_name_H-M   'P 1'
#
loop_
_entity.id
_entity.type
_entity.pdbx_description
1 polymer ?
#
loop_
_entity_poly.entity_id
_entity_poly.type
_entity_poly.pdbx_seq_one_letter_code
_entity_poly.pdbx_strand_id
1 'polypeptide(L)'
;MSPSFASSSTLRTPESTAHNKHSHLPANSRNARLGSSRGWLVSCSGGAMVWRIPLFILICVGALGRITHAQDAESKPDDDKVKKEFYSAKDRREAMRDAALFVPKAVGEADIMEGPAQNKKQFQLHFNDKVICDFATPGSKMGGKTPKFACKITGVESVNGQVQALTPDIDDGDPVKVKFGADDNEVYAEIVATRLMWALGYYADSWFPVRVECHNCPENPISGKGPTGTHTFDPATIVRKFSWRKMTEVNKPEEGWSWKELDTANARPTYERDGLKLLAAFMKHSDNKPPQQRLVCHKADVDTKTQPPTTTCDKSVMLVQDVGATFGTGGWFTSNTSAKMNLKGWSSEKLWNTVGVEGAPKQCRAALRKSLAAKDGLDNPMISEEGRRFDAGLMCQLTDRQIEDLFTSSRAAVMPEYHNSDGSFKAGVDEASVRREWVQAFKQKREDLAKGRCEWKEKPADLTAIDNPMGLATVPNYCSAKPF
;
A
#
# COMPACT_ATOMS: atom_id res chain seq x y z
N MET A 1 -25.65 -57.25 25.71
CA MET A 1 -25.38 -57.15 27.16
C MET A 1 -25.14 -55.69 27.45
N SER A 2 -26.22 -55.05 27.91
CA SER A 2 -26.18 -53.73 28.58
C SER A 2 -25.84 -53.94 30.05
N PRO A 3 -25.35 -52.90 30.80
CA PRO A 3 -26.37 -52.04 31.46
C PRO A 3 -26.04 -50.57 31.45
N SER A 4 -27.14 -49.85 31.47
CA SER A 4 -27.38 -48.45 31.81
C SER A 4 -27.00 -48.12 33.23
N PHE A 5 -26.55 -46.86 33.49
CA PHE A 5 -26.83 -46.13 34.73
C PHE A 5 -27.12 -44.67 34.40
N ALA A 6 -28.31 -44.27 34.70
CA ALA A 6 -28.77 -42.91 34.81
C ALA A 6 -28.45 -42.35 36.19
N SER A 7 -28.10 -41.09 36.31
CA SER A 7 -28.30 -40.34 37.56
C SER A 7 -28.47 -38.85 37.22
N SER A 8 -29.66 -38.39 37.57
CA SER A 8 -30.15 -37.01 37.56
C SER A 8 -29.75 -36.26 38.82
N SER A 9 -29.48 -34.97 38.76
CA SER A 9 -29.73 -34.00 39.85
C SER A 9 -29.79 -32.58 39.29
N THR A 10 -30.94 -32.10 39.09
CA THR A 10 -31.71 -30.96 39.65
C THR A 10 -30.96 -29.69 40.06
N LEU A 11 -31.29 -28.64 39.33
CA LEU A 11 -31.73 -27.29 39.70
C LEU A 11 -31.18 -26.62 41.00
N ARG A 12 -30.59 -25.44 40.81
CA ARG A 12 -30.95 -24.22 41.61
C ARG A 12 -30.49 -22.94 40.90
N THR A 13 -31.47 -22.12 40.54
CA THR A 13 -31.36 -20.66 40.36
C THR A 13 -31.44 -19.97 41.74
N PRO A 14 -30.88 -18.77 41.90
CA PRO A 14 -31.56 -17.76 42.69
C PRO A 14 -31.88 -16.50 41.87
N GLU A 15 -33.10 -16.08 42.04
CA GLU A 15 -33.70 -14.78 41.75
C GLU A 15 -33.20 -13.68 42.70
N SER A 16 -33.55 -12.45 42.25
CA SER A 16 -33.83 -11.26 43.06
C SER A 16 -32.60 -10.37 43.32
N THR A 17 -32.59 -9.09 43.18
CA THR A 17 -33.62 -8.05 43.34
C THR A 17 -33.19 -6.75 42.72
N ALA A 18 -34.14 -6.06 42.11
CA ALA A 18 -34.05 -4.68 41.67
C ALA A 18 -33.97 -3.72 42.87
N HIS A 19 -33.17 -2.67 42.76
CA HIS A 19 -33.40 -1.44 43.50
C HIS A 19 -33.22 -0.21 42.59
N ASN A 20 -34.37 0.36 42.32
CA ASN A 20 -34.62 1.67 41.75
C ASN A 20 -34.24 2.75 42.78
N LYS A 21 -33.45 3.75 42.40
CA LYS A 21 -33.48 5.06 43.10
C LYS A 21 -33.37 6.18 42.07
N HIS A 22 -34.49 6.83 41.90
CA HIS A 22 -34.64 8.18 41.36
C HIS A 22 -33.96 9.20 42.29
N SER A 23 -33.29 10.20 41.72
CA SER A 23 -33.24 11.54 42.28
C SER A 23 -32.88 12.58 41.20
N HIS A 24 -33.84 13.29 40.81
CA HIS A 24 -34.06 14.76 40.70
C HIS A 24 -32.92 15.63 40.20
N LEU A 25 -33.25 16.29 39.10
CA LEU A 25 -32.73 17.58 38.60
C LEU A 25 -32.96 18.70 39.64
N PRO A 26 -32.21 19.82 39.51
CA PRO A 26 -32.95 21.00 39.06
C PRO A 26 -32.25 21.81 37.94
N ALA A 27 -33.11 22.35 37.11
CA ALA A 27 -32.85 23.41 36.17
C ALA A 27 -32.51 24.73 36.89
N ASN A 28 -31.64 25.53 36.34
CA ASN A 28 -31.65 26.96 36.57
C ASN A 28 -31.28 27.74 35.29
N SER A 29 -32.28 28.42 34.82
CA SER A 29 -32.31 29.46 33.83
C SER A 29 -31.73 30.77 34.37
N ARG A 30 -31.03 31.55 33.57
CA ARG A 30 -31.05 33.03 33.50
C ARG A 30 -30.31 33.54 32.31
N ASN A 31 -31.07 33.92 31.34
CA ASN A 31 -31.31 35.25 30.71
C ASN A 31 -30.14 36.23 30.65
N ALA A 32 -29.88 36.58 29.40
CA ALA A 32 -29.91 37.92 28.78
C ALA A 32 -28.81 38.91 29.13
N ARG A 33 -28.14 39.38 28.10
CA ARG A 33 -28.26 40.81 27.69
C ARG A 33 -27.58 41.06 26.33
N LEU A 34 -28.37 41.59 25.43
CA LEU A 34 -28.00 42.37 24.26
C LEU A 34 -27.22 43.63 24.67
N GLY A 35 -26.17 43.94 23.92
CA GLY A 35 -25.46 45.20 23.99
C GLY A 35 -25.09 45.67 22.59
N SER A 36 -25.78 46.65 22.14
CA SER A 36 -25.76 47.33 20.83
C SER A 36 -24.57 48.26 20.64
N SER A 37 -24.17 48.34 19.38
CA SER A 37 -23.78 49.55 18.65
C SER A 37 -22.52 50.32 19.09
N ARG A 38 -21.62 50.54 18.13
CA ARG A 38 -21.31 51.87 17.61
C ARG A 38 -20.44 51.75 16.37
N GLY A 39 -20.99 52.24 15.28
CA GLY A 39 -20.25 52.48 14.07
C GLY A 39 -19.27 53.64 14.22
N TRP A 40 -18.19 53.55 13.48
CA TRP A 40 -17.37 54.71 13.12
C TRP A 40 -17.24 54.75 11.61
N LEU A 41 -17.98 55.72 11.04
CA LEU A 41 -17.71 56.24 9.72
C LEU A 41 -16.47 57.14 9.83
N VAL A 42 -15.45 56.81 9.10
CA VAL A 42 -14.37 57.76 8.78
C VAL A 42 -14.36 57.93 7.27
N SER A 43 -14.82 59.06 6.86
CA SER A 43 -14.59 59.65 5.55
C SER A 43 -13.14 60.07 5.45
N CYS A 44 -12.43 59.66 4.42
CA CYS A 44 -11.22 60.32 3.96
C CYS A 44 -11.24 60.50 2.47
N SER A 45 -11.25 61.74 2.14
CA SER A 45 -11.04 62.36 0.84
C SER A 45 -9.67 62.07 0.23
N GLY A 46 -9.66 61.87 -1.05
CA GLY A 46 -8.73 62.22 -2.11
C GLY A 46 -7.21 62.28 -1.83
N GLY A 47 -6.48 61.41 -2.52
CA GLY A 47 -5.04 61.55 -2.69
C GLY A 47 -4.52 60.47 -3.64
N ALA A 48 -4.36 60.81 -4.91
CA ALA A 48 -3.73 59.96 -5.90
C ALA A 48 -2.26 59.79 -5.54
N MET A 49 -1.87 58.60 -5.15
CA MET A 49 -0.47 58.23 -5.03
C MET A 49 -0.24 56.92 -5.78
N VAL A 50 0.44 57.05 -6.90
CA VAL A 50 0.90 55.95 -7.75
C VAL A 50 1.98 55.18 -6.97
N TRP A 51 1.61 54.02 -6.44
CA TRP A 51 2.58 53.06 -5.90
C TRP A 51 2.84 51.97 -6.90
N ARG A 52 4.07 51.91 -7.41
CA ARG A 52 4.62 50.77 -8.13
C ARG A 52 4.67 49.59 -7.15
N ILE A 53 3.79 48.61 -7.34
CA ILE A 53 3.84 47.32 -6.64
C ILE A 53 4.96 46.53 -7.29
N PRO A 54 5.98 46.10 -6.55
CA PRO A 54 7.02 45.28 -7.14
C PRO A 54 6.48 43.89 -7.47
N LEU A 55 6.83 43.43 -8.66
CA LEU A 55 6.46 42.19 -9.35
C LEU A 55 6.94 40.91 -8.63
N PHE A 56 7.02 40.87 -7.31
CA PHE A 56 7.58 39.74 -6.57
C PHE A 56 6.56 38.84 -5.87
N ILE A 57 5.26 39.17 -5.88
CA ILE A 57 4.23 38.36 -5.18
C ILE A 57 3.57 37.33 -6.10
N LEU A 58 3.78 37.37 -7.41
CA LEU A 58 3.10 36.46 -8.34
C LEU A 58 3.84 35.12 -8.59
N ILE A 59 5.02 34.91 -8.00
CA ILE A 59 5.79 33.66 -8.24
C ILE A 59 5.52 32.60 -7.16
N CYS A 60 5.03 32.95 -5.98
CA CYS A 60 4.81 31.98 -4.90
C CYS A 60 3.45 31.24 -4.96
N VAL A 61 2.46 31.74 -5.68
CA VAL A 61 1.13 31.06 -5.79
C VAL A 61 1.10 29.99 -6.88
N GLY A 62 2.04 30.04 -7.83
CA GLY A 62 2.14 29.05 -8.92
C GLY A 62 2.85 27.75 -8.54
N ALA A 63 3.55 27.70 -7.40
CA ALA A 63 4.33 26.52 -7.01
C ALA A 63 3.58 25.51 -6.13
N LEU A 64 2.48 25.93 -5.48
CA LEU A 64 1.68 25.07 -4.59
C LEU A 64 0.60 24.23 -5.33
N GLY A 65 0.34 24.52 -6.60
CA GLY A 65 -0.70 23.84 -7.38
C GLY A 65 -0.22 22.62 -8.19
N ARG A 66 1.03 22.19 -8.08
CA ARG A 66 1.57 21.11 -8.95
C ARG A 66 2.08 19.85 -8.24
N ILE A 67 1.83 19.70 -6.94
CA ILE A 67 2.38 18.55 -6.19
C ILE A 67 1.41 17.34 -6.10
N THR A 68 0.18 17.44 -6.61
CA THR A 68 -0.87 16.50 -6.23
C THR A 68 -1.11 15.29 -7.13
N HIS A 69 -0.32 14.98 -8.16
CA HIS A 69 -0.72 13.89 -9.08
C HIS A 69 0.37 12.95 -9.60
N ALA A 70 1.38 12.62 -8.83
CA ALA A 70 2.38 11.66 -9.33
C ALA A 70 1.92 10.18 -9.23
N GLN A 71 0.93 9.86 -8.40
CA GLN A 71 0.34 8.51 -8.36
C GLN A 71 -0.96 8.37 -9.16
N ASP A 72 -1.62 9.50 -9.49
CA ASP A 72 -2.77 9.52 -10.40
C ASP A 72 -2.35 9.51 -11.88
N ALA A 73 -1.07 9.24 -12.16
CA ALA A 73 -0.62 9.03 -13.52
C ALA A 73 -1.35 7.82 -14.11
N GLU A 74 -2.11 8.04 -15.16
CA GLU A 74 -2.87 7.06 -15.92
C GLU A 74 -2.10 5.73 -16.00
N SER A 75 -2.56 4.72 -15.26
CA SER A 75 -2.05 3.36 -15.42
C SER A 75 -2.57 2.82 -16.74
N LYS A 76 -1.69 2.56 -17.69
CA LYS A 76 -2.05 1.79 -18.88
C LYS A 76 -2.08 0.31 -18.53
N PRO A 77 -2.99 -0.48 -19.14
CA PRO A 77 -2.99 -1.93 -18.99
C PRO A 77 -1.62 -2.46 -19.35
N ASP A 78 -1.24 -3.48 -18.66
CA ASP A 78 0.08 -4.05 -18.80
C ASP A 78 -0.04 -5.40 -19.48
N ASP A 79 0.42 -5.45 -20.69
CA ASP A 79 0.99 -6.70 -21.17
C ASP A 79 2.44 -6.79 -20.65
N ASP A 80 3.02 -7.98 -20.69
CA ASP A 80 4.43 -8.20 -20.38
C ASP A 80 5.39 -7.40 -21.30
N LYS A 81 4.86 -6.61 -22.23
CA LYS A 81 5.55 -5.67 -23.11
C LYS A 81 5.56 -4.25 -22.53
N VAL A 82 5.80 -4.09 -21.23
CA VAL A 82 6.16 -2.76 -20.71
C VAL A 82 7.21 -2.19 -21.66
N LYS A 83 6.89 -1.08 -22.29
CA LYS A 83 7.83 -0.41 -23.20
C LYS A 83 9.11 -0.16 -22.44
N LYS A 84 10.10 -1.01 -22.69
CA LYS A 84 11.43 -0.92 -22.09
C LYS A 84 12.20 0.14 -22.86
N GLU A 85 12.80 1.05 -22.15
CA GLU A 85 13.78 1.95 -22.71
C GLU A 85 15.14 1.62 -22.14
N PHE A 86 16.11 1.52 -23.02
CA PHE A 86 17.46 1.10 -22.66
C PHE A 86 18.32 2.32 -22.38
N TYR A 87 18.94 2.31 -21.24
CA TYR A 87 19.78 3.36 -20.71
C TYR A 87 21.21 2.85 -20.53
N SER A 88 22.19 3.72 -20.72
CA SER A 88 23.53 3.44 -20.26
C SER A 88 23.55 3.30 -18.74
N ALA A 89 24.55 2.59 -18.19
CA ALA A 89 24.71 2.48 -16.74
C ALA A 89 24.89 3.85 -16.07
N LYS A 90 25.44 4.85 -16.80
CA LYS A 90 25.60 6.22 -16.33
C LYS A 90 24.23 6.91 -16.22
N ASP A 91 23.47 6.94 -17.33
CA ASP A 91 22.17 7.64 -17.39
C ASP A 91 21.18 7.04 -16.39
N ARG A 92 21.19 5.70 -16.25
CA ARG A 92 20.37 5.02 -15.23
C ARG A 92 20.75 5.43 -13.81
N ARG A 93 22.03 5.56 -13.47
CA ARG A 93 22.46 6.02 -12.14
C ARG A 93 22.08 7.48 -11.88
N GLU A 94 22.18 8.34 -12.89
CA GLU A 94 21.74 9.74 -12.77
C GLU A 94 20.24 9.83 -12.53
N ALA A 95 19.42 9.10 -13.30
CA ALA A 95 17.98 9.03 -13.08
C ALA A 95 17.64 8.46 -11.71
N MET A 96 18.38 7.44 -11.24
CA MET A 96 18.16 6.85 -9.93
C MET A 96 18.53 7.80 -8.78
N ARG A 97 19.60 8.59 -8.93
CA ARG A 97 19.99 9.57 -7.92
C ARG A 97 18.85 10.53 -7.61
N ASP A 98 18.12 10.95 -8.65
CA ASP A 98 17.07 11.97 -8.57
C ASP A 98 15.65 11.37 -8.46
N ALA A 99 15.53 10.04 -8.51
CA ALA A 99 14.25 9.34 -8.52
C ALA A 99 13.44 9.60 -7.24
N ALA A 100 12.15 9.86 -7.42
CA ALA A 100 11.24 9.97 -6.30
C ALA A 100 10.98 8.59 -5.66
N LEU A 101 10.98 8.54 -4.33
CA LEU A 101 10.63 7.37 -3.52
C LEU A 101 9.25 7.52 -2.90
N PHE A 102 8.87 8.75 -2.67
CA PHE A 102 7.73 9.14 -1.86
C PHE A 102 7.04 10.35 -2.49
N VAL A 103 5.72 10.41 -2.34
CA VAL A 103 4.90 11.58 -2.66
C VAL A 103 4.09 11.96 -1.44
N PRO A 104 4.16 13.20 -0.96
CA PRO A 104 3.34 13.68 0.13
C PRO A 104 1.86 13.47 -0.16
N LYS A 105 1.14 12.85 0.79
CA LYS A 105 -0.26 12.49 0.67
C LYS A 105 -0.91 12.49 2.05
N ALA A 106 -2.12 13.01 2.16
CA ALA A 106 -2.90 12.97 3.38
C ALA A 106 -3.33 11.51 3.67
N VAL A 107 -2.61 10.84 4.58
CA VAL A 107 -2.84 9.42 4.90
C VAL A 107 -4.28 9.19 5.34
N GLY A 108 -4.83 10.07 6.19
CA GLY A 108 -6.20 9.97 6.69
C GLY A 108 -7.29 10.10 5.64
N GLU A 109 -6.98 10.64 4.46
CA GLU A 109 -7.91 10.80 3.33
C GLU A 109 -7.88 9.62 2.35
N ALA A 110 -6.96 8.67 2.52
CA ALA A 110 -6.85 7.53 1.63
C ALA A 110 -8.05 6.59 1.81
N ASP A 111 -8.84 6.41 0.76
CA ASP A 111 -9.89 5.39 0.71
C ASP A 111 -9.25 4.03 0.43
N ILE A 112 -9.00 3.28 1.50
CA ILE A 112 -8.34 1.97 1.42
C ILE A 112 -9.21 0.93 0.71
N MET A 113 -10.54 1.03 0.82
CA MET A 113 -11.45 0.07 0.17
C MET A 113 -11.43 0.24 -1.36
N GLU A 114 -11.44 1.47 -1.83
CA GLU A 114 -11.35 1.76 -3.26
C GLU A 114 -9.91 1.57 -3.78
N GLY A 115 -8.92 1.98 -3.00
CA GLY A 115 -7.51 1.95 -3.40
C GLY A 115 -7.12 3.14 -4.28
N PRO A 116 -5.99 3.06 -5.01
CA PRO A 116 -5.53 4.16 -5.85
C PRO A 116 -6.45 4.42 -7.04
N ALA A 117 -6.51 5.69 -7.45
CA ALA A 117 -7.28 6.11 -8.62
C ALA A 117 -6.85 5.33 -9.87
N GLN A 118 -7.83 4.97 -10.67
CA GLN A 118 -7.64 4.22 -11.90
C GLN A 118 -7.81 5.12 -13.13
N ASN A 119 -7.21 4.73 -14.25
CA ASN A 119 -7.38 5.44 -15.51
C ASN A 119 -8.85 5.37 -15.95
N LYS A 120 -9.48 6.53 -16.17
CA LYS A 120 -10.89 6.64 -16.58
C LYS A 120 -11.19 6.00 -17.94
N LYS A 121 -10.17 5.76 -18.76
CA LYS A 121 -10.30 5.06 -20.05
C LYS A 121 -10.27 3.54 -19.92
N GLN A 122 -10.11 3.03 -18.71
CA GLN A 122 -10.10 1.60 -18.41
C GLN A 122 -11.34 1.21 -17.61
N PHE A 123 -11.66 -0.08 -17.61
CA PHE A 123 -12.65 -0.60 -16.67
C PHE A 123 -12.25 -0.26 -15.24
N GLN A 124 -13.16 0.35 -14.50
CA GLN A 124 -12.96 0.61 -13.09
C GLN A 124 -13.19 -0.67 -12.31
N LEU A 125 -12.23 -1.02 -11.46
CA LEU A 125 -12.27 -2.23 -10.64
C LEU A 125 -12.49 -1.83 -9.20
N HIS A 126 -13.58 -2.32 -8.61
CA HIS A 126 -13.90 -2.10 -7.20
C HIS A 126 -13.78 -3.39 -6.41
N PHE A 127 -13.94 -3.28 -5.11
CA PHE A 127 -13.87 -4.43 -4.22
C PHE A 127 -14.86 -5.54 -4.63
N ASN A 128 -14.29 -6.71 -4.92
CA ASN A 128 -15.05 -7.94 -5.22
C ASN A 128 -15.94 -7.90 -6.47
N ASP A 129 -15.67 -6.99 -7.41
CA ASP A 129 -16.32 -7.02 -8.72
C ASP A 129 -16.04 -8.32 -9.45
N LYS A 130 -16.98 -8.72 -10.32
CA LYS A 130 -16.78 -9.81 -11.26
C LYS A 130 -16.23 -9.27 -12.58
N VAL A 131 -14.97 -9.57 -12.87
CA VAL A 131 -14.33 -9.24 -14.14
C VAL A 131 -14.61 -10.33 -15.14
N ILE A 132 -15.16 -9.95 -16.29
CA ILE A 132 -15.40 -10.82 -17.43
C ILE A 132 -14.25 -10.58 -18.42
N CYS A 133 -13.57 -11.64 -18.82
CA CYS A 133 -12.43 -11.49 -19.72
C CYS A 133 -12.22 -12.69 -20.65
N ASP A 134 -11.58 -12.47 -21.78
CA ASP A 134 -11.12 -13.52 -22.68
C ASP A 134 -9.68 -13.91 -22.35
N PHE A 135 -9.42 -15.21 -22.30
CA PHE A 135 -8.06 -15.72 -22.11
C PHE A 135 -7.12 -15.17 -23.19
N ALA A 136 -5.97 -14.69 -22.73
CA ALA A 136 -4.93 -14.21 -23.64
C ALA A 136 -3.67 -15.06 -23.46
N THR A 137 -3.13 -15.55 -24.58
CA THR A 137 -1.84 -16.22 -24.54
C THR A 137 -0.76 -15.20 -24.18
N PRO A 138 -0.02 -15.39 -23.08
CA PRO A 138 1.05 -14.48 -22.72
C PRO A 138 2.11 -14.40 -23.80
N GLY A 139 2.57 -13.19 -24.12
CA GLY A 139 3.67 -12.98 -25.09
C GLY A 139 5.01 -13.54 -24.61
N SER A 140 5.13 -13.81 -23.30
CA SER A 140 6.27 -14.47 -22.68
C SER A 140 5.82 -15.33 -21.49
N LYS A 141 6.66 -16.29 -21.07
CA LYS A 141 6.38 -17.10 -19.89
C LYS A 141 6.34 -16.21 -18.64
N MET A 142 5.20 -16.16 -17.97
CA MET A 142 5.08 -15.46 -16.70
C MET A 142 5.89 -16.17 -15.61
N GLY A 143 6.87 -15.46 -15.05
CA GLY A 143 7.75 -15.99 -14.02
C GLY A 143 7.05 -16.19 -12.66
N GLY A 144 7.73 -16.88 -11.72
CA GLY A 144 7.24 -17.13 -10.35
C GLY A 144 6.36 -18.36 -10.23
N LYS A 145 5.99 -18.72 -8.99
CA LYS A 145 5.25 -19.95 -8.66
C LYS A 145 3.75 -19.72 -8.46
N THR A 146 3.33 -18.50 -8.16
CA THR A 146 1.93 -18.12 -7.96
C THR A 146 1.12 -18.43 -9.20
N PRO A 147 -0.02 -19.12 -9.08
CA PRO A 147 -0.95 -19.36 -10.19
C PRO A 147 -1.37 -18.03 -10.81
N LYS A 148 -1.15 -17.91 -12.12
CA LYS A 148 -1.48 -16.69 -12.86
C LYS A 148 -1.66 -16.95 -14.35
N PHE A 149 -2.46 -16.11 -14.98
CA PHE A 149 -2.65 -16.08 -16.42
C PHE A 149 -2.89 -14.64 -16.90
N ALA A 150 -2.89 -14.45 -18.22
CA ALA A 150 -3.23 -13.19 -18.84
C ALA A 150 -4.67 -13.27 -19.38
N CYS A 151 -5.43 -12.17 -19.24
CA CYS A 151 -6.74 -12.07 -19.84
C CYS A 151 -7.05 -10.65 -20.31
N LYS A 152 -7.81 -10.53 -21.39
CA LYS A 152 -8.29 -9.25 -21.92
C LYS A 152 -9.68 -8.99 -21.35
N ILE A 153 -9.82 -7.91 -20.57
CA ILE A 153 -11.10 -7.56 -19.95
C ILE A 153 -12.09 -7.15 -21.04
N THR A 154 -13.28 -7.71 -20.99
CA THR A 154 -14.40 -7.44 -21.90
C THR A 154 -15.61 -6.86 -21.18
N GLY A 155 -15.65 -6.96 -19.85
CA GLY A 155 -16.69 -6.38 -19.02
C GLY A 155 -16.39 -6.49 -17.54
N VAL A 156 -17.08 -5.67 -16.75
CA VAL A 156 -17.04 -5.71 -15.28
C VAL A 156 -18.47 -5.66 -14.76
N GLU A 157 -18.84 -6.63 -13.94
CA GLU A 157 -20.10 -6.65 -13.19
C GLU A 157 -19.82 -6.33 -11.72
N SER A 158 -20.35 -5.21 -11.27
CA SER A 158 -20.19 -4.78 -9.87
C SER A 158 -20.97 -5.68 -8.91
N VAL A 159 -20.67 -5.62 -7.63
CA VAL A 159 -21.35 -6.41 -6.59
C VAL A 159 -22.86 -6.15 -6.50
N ASN A 160 -23.32 -5.01 -6.98
CA ASN A 160 -24.76 -4.66 -7.07
C ASN A 160 -25.42 -5.07 -8.40
N GLY A 161 -24.72 -5.79 -9.27
CA GLY A 161 -25.21 -6.31 -10.54
C GLY A 161 -25.18 -5.30 -11.70
N GLN A 162 -24.59 -4.12 -11.53
CA GLN A 162 -24.38 -3.21 -12.64
C GLN A 162 -23.26 -3.72 -13.54
N VAL A 163 -23.50 -3.76 -14.84
CA VAL A 163 -22.54 -4.23 -15.83
C VAL A 163 -21.96 -3.05 -16.61
N GLN A 164 -20.66 -2.88 -16.53
CA GLN A 164 -19.89 -2.01 -17.41
C GLN A 164 -19.39 -2.85 -18.59
N ALA A 165 -19.93 -2.60 -19.77
CA ALA A 165 -19.49 -3.25 -21.00
C ALA A 165 -18.41 -2.41 -21.70
N LEU A 166 -17.69 -3.05 -22.62
CA LEU A 166 -16.73 -2.36 -23.49
C LEU A 166 -17.45 -1.29 -24.32
N THR A 167 -16.92 -0.09 -24.33
CA THR A 167 -17.40 1.03 -25.13
C THR A 167 -16.23 1.65 -25.91
N PRO A 168 -16.48 2.48 -26.94
CA PRO A 168 -15.40 3.15 -27.67
C PRO A 168 -14.49 4.02 -26.78
N ASP A 169 -15.02 4.49 -25.63
CA ASP A 169 -14.28 5.34 -24.68
C ASP A 169 -13.48 4.52 -23.66
N ILE A 170 -13.74 3.19 -23.58
CA ILE A 170 -13.04 2.28 -22.69
C ILE A 170 -12.10 1.42 -23.52
N ASP A 171 -10.82 1.68 -23.37
CA ASP A 171 -9.76 0.85 -23.94
C ASP A 171 -8.91 0.30 -22.80
N ASP A 172 -9.19 -0.92 -22.40
CA ASP A 172 -8.36 -1.66 -21.45
C ASP A 172 -7.07 -2.17 -22.12
N GLY A 173 -6.98 -2.01 -23.45
CA GLY A 173 -5.80 -2.25 -24.26
C GLY A 173 -5.27 -3.66 -24.18
N ASP A 174 -4.10 -3.79 -23.56
CA ASP A 174 -3.37 -5.04 -23.46
C ASP A 174 -3.94 -5.97 -22.36
N PRO A 175 -3.73 -7.29 -22.47
CA PRO A 175 -4.16 -8.24 -21.46
C PRO A 175 -3.58 -7.94 -20.08
N VAL A 176 -4.40 -8.02 -19.05
CA VAL A 176 -4.00 -7.86 -17.65
C VAL A 176 -3.52 -9.18 -17.06
N LYS A 177 -2.65 -9.10 -16.08
CA LYS A 177 -2.23 -10.26 -15.29
C LYS A 177 -3.22 -10.51 -14.16
N VAL A 178 -3.73 -11.74 -14.10
CA VAL A 178 -4.56 -12.26 -13.03
C VAL A 178 -3.74 -13.21 -12.17
N LYS A 179 -3.68 -12.98 -10.85
CA LYS A 179 -3.27 -13.98 -9.85
C LYS A 179 -4.52 -14.56 -9.21
N PHE A 180 -4.51 -15.86 -8.90
CA PHE A 180 -5.72 -16.54 -8.38
C PHE A 180 -5.38 -17.73 -7.49
N GLY A 181 -6.38 -18.20 -6.76
CA GLY A 181 -6.33 -19.41 -5.93
C GLY A 181 -6.34 -19.11 -4.44
N ALA A 182 -7.28 -19.73 -3.72
CA ALA A 182 -7.44 -19.53 -2.28
C ALA A 182 -6.21 -19.96 -1.49
N ASP A 183 -5.51 -21.01 -1.93
CA ASP A 183 -4.31 -21.54 -1.28
C ASP A 183 -3.05 -20.70 -1.55
N ASP A 184 -3.16 -19.68 -2.42
CA ASP A 184 -2.04 -18.78 -2.70
C ASP A 184 -2.20 -17.46 -1.97
N ASN A 185 -1.58 -17.38 -0.79
CA ASN A 185 -1.69 -16.20 0.08
C ASN A 185 -1.11 -14.92 -0.55
N GLU A 186 -0.37 -15.01 -1.68
CA GLU A 186 0.08 -13.84 -2.42
C GLU A 186 -1.10 -13.04 -3.00
N VAL A 187 -2.22 -13.72 -3.33
CA VAL A 187 -3.43 -13.06 -3.83
C VAL A 187 -3.96 -12.01 -2.84
N TYR A 188 -3.82 -12.28 -1.55
CA TYR A 188 -4.25 -11.38 -0.47
C TYR A 188 -3.16 -10.36 -0.10
N ALA A 189 -1.92 -10.83 0.00
CA ALA A 189 -0.77 -10.02 0.43
C ALA A 189 -0.49 -8.85 -0.52
N GLU A 190 -0.59 -9.06 -1.83
CA GLU A 190 -0.41 -8.00 -2.84
C GLU A 190 -1.34 -6.81 -2.57
N ILE A 191 -2.58 -7.08 -2.21
CA ILE A 191 -3.58 -6.04 -1.96
C ILE A 191 -3.24 -5.27 -0.70
N VAL A 192 -3.02 -5.96 0.43
CA VAL A 192 -2.67 -5.29 1.70
C VAL A 192 -1.43 -4.42 1.53
N ALA A 193 -0.36 -5.01 0.98
CA ALA A 193 0.94 -4.35 0.88
C ALA A 193 0.91 -3.13 -0.04
N THR A 194 0.33 -3.27 -1.25
CA THR A 194 0.30 -2.16 -2.20
C THR A 194 -0.63 -1.04 -1.75
N ARG A 195 -1.78 -1.36 -1.14
CA ARG A 195 -2.68 -0.35 -0.59
C ARG A 195 -2.07 0.38 0.61
N LEU A 196 -1.34 -0.34 1.48
CA LEU A 196 -0.60 0.28 2.57
C LEU A 196 0.49 1.23 2.03
N MET A 197 1.33 0.76 1.10
CA MET A 197 2.35 1.59 0.46
C MET A 197 1.75 2.84 -0.18
N TRP A 198 0.68 2.67 -0.97
CA TRP A 198 -0.02 3.77 -1.61
C TRP A 198 -0.60 4.76 -0.61
N ALA A 199 -1.27 4.30 0.45
CA ALA A 199 -1.85 5.17 1.47
C ALA A 199 -0.79 5.99 2.20
N LEU A 200 0.39 5.40 2.42
CA LEU A 200 1.52 6.08 3.05
C LEU A 200 2.34 6.96 2.09
N GLY A 201 1.99 7.02 0.80
CA GLY A 201 2.69 7.84 -0.19
C GLY A 201 3.89 7.19 -0.89
N TYR A 202 4.17 5.90 -0.65
CA TYR A 202 5.20 5.17 -1.38
C TYR A 202 4.69 4.64 -2.72
N TYR A 203 5.56 4.51 -3.69
CA TYR A 203 5.20 4.03 -5.02
C TYR A 203 5.16 2.51 -5.09
N ALA A 204 4.04 1.98 -5.58
CA ALA A 204 3.83 0.56 -5.86
C ALA A 204 2.89 0.37 -7.06
N ASP A 205 2.86 -0.84 -7.63
CA ASP A 205 1.79 -1.23 -8.54
C ASP A 205 0.46 -1.34 -7.76
N SER A 206 -0.66 -1.26 -8.46
CA SER A 206 -2.00 -1.28 -7.84
C SER A 206 -2.68 -2.62 -8.06
N TRP A 207 -3.05 -3.31 -6.99
CA TRP A 207 -3.74 -4.59 -7.06
C TRP A 207 -5.20 -4.47 -6.60
N PHE A 208 -6.10 -5.06 -7.36
CA PHE A 208 -7.54 -5.00 -7.12
C PHE A 208 -8.10 -6.40 -6.85
N PRO A 209 -8.82 -6.58 -5.72
CA PRO A 209 -9.48 -7.84 -5.38
C PRO A 209 -10.74 -8.02 -6.22
N VAL A 210 -10.80 -9.08 -7.00
CA VAL A 210 -11.89 -9.35 -7.95
C VAL A 210 -12.27 -10.83 -7.92
N ARG A 211 -13.39 -11.14 -8.57
CA ARG A 211 -13.72 -12.47 -9.07
C ARG A 211 -13.54 -12.44 -10.58
N VAL A 212 -13.02 -13.47 -11.18
CA VAL A 212 -12.76 -13.49 -12.63
C VAL A 212 -13.56 -14.60 -13.31
N GLU A 213 -14.35 -14.23 -14.30
CA GLU A 213 -15.00 -15.14 -15.25
C GLU A 213 -14.20 -15.08 -16.56
N CYS A 214 -13.45 -16.14 -16.84
CA CYS A 214 -12.56 -16.23 -17.98
C CYS A 214 -13.18 -17.05 -19.09
N HIS A 215 -13.43 -16.41 -20.24
CA HIS A 215 -13.97 -17.04 -21.45
C HIS A 215 -12.83 -17.55 -22.33
N ASN A 216 -13.11 -18.57 -23.15
CA ASN A 216 -12.10 -19.22 -24.00
C ASN A 216 -10.88 -19.67 -23.21
N CYS A 217 -11.07 -19.91 -21.91
CA CYS A 217 -10.01 -20.22 -20.97
C CYS A 217 -9.67 -21.71 -21.05
N PRO A 218 -8.40 -22.09 -21.18
CA PRO A 218 -8.02 -23.49 -21.11
C PRO A 218 -8.27 -24.04 -19.70
N GLU A 219 -8.55 -25.32 -19.57
CA GLU A 219 -8.75 -26.00 -18.29
C GLU A 219 -7.58 -25.74 -17.32
N ASN A 220 -6.38 -25.66 -17.85
CA ASN A 220 -5.21 -25.23 -17.11
C ASN A 220 -4.66 -23.90 -17.68
N PRO A 221 -5.11 -22.74 -17.18
CA PRO A 221 -4.71 -21.45 -17.72
C PRO A 221 -3.23 -21.11 -17.43
N ILE A 222 -2.61 -21.75 -16.44
CA ILE A 222 -1.19 -21.55 -16.11
C ILE A 222 -0.30 -22.10 -17.22
N SER A 223 -0.65 -23.27 -17.75
CA SER A 223 0.09 -23.92 -18.82
C SER A 223 -0.48 -23.63 -20.22
N GLY A 224 -1.66 -23.04 -20.30
CA GLY A 224 -2.39 -22.84 -21.56
C GLY A 224 -2.86 -24.15 -22.20
N LYS A 225 -3.06 -25.23 -21.42
CA LYS A 225 -3.39 -26.57 -21.90
C LYS A 225 -4.78 -27.01 -21.46
N GLY A 226 -5.33 -27.97 -22.21
CA GLY A 226 -6.64 -28.57 -21.99
C GLY A 226 -7.71 -27.94 -22.86
N PRO A 227 -8.96 -28.49 -22.83
CA PRO A 227 -10.10 -27.95 -23.54
C PRO A 227 -10.40 -26.53 -23.05
N THR A 228 -10.88 -25.70 -23.96
CA THR A 228 -11.24 -24.31 -23.64
C THR A 228 -12.71 -24.21 -23.24
N GLY A 229 -13.00 -23.32 -22.31
CA GLY A 229 -14.37 -23.10 -21.81
C GLY A 229 -14.47 -21.80 -21.03
N THR A 230 -15.54 -21.68 -20.26
CA THR A 230 -15.70 -20.59 -19.28
C THR A 230 -15.34 -21.12 -17.90
N HIS A 231 -14.38 -20.46 -17.25
CA HIS A 231 -13.93 -20.81 -15.90
C HIS A 231 -14.01 -19.61 -14.97
N THR A 232 -14.37 -19.86 -13.71
CA THR A 232 -14.44 -18.83 -12.66
C THR A 232 -13.30 -19.01 -11.68
N PHE A 233 -12.63 -17.91 -11.34
CA PHE A 233 -11.55 -17.84 -10.37
C PHE A 233 -11.93 -16.90 -9.23
N ASP A 234 -12.04 -17.44 -8.03
CA ASP A 234 -12.39 -16.74 -6.79
C ASP A 234 -11.71 -17.42 -5.60
N PRO A 235 -10.83 -16.78 -4.85
CA PRO A 235 -10.39 -15.39 -5.01
C PRO A 235 -9.44 -15.19 -6.19
N ALA A 236 -9.47 -13.97 -6.73
CA ALA A 236 -8.54 -13.51 -7.74
C ALA A 236 -8.15 -12.03 -7.50
N THR A 237 -7.05 -11.63 -8.10
CA THR A 237 -6.61 -10.23 -8.08
C THR A 237 -6.00 -9.85 -9.42
N ILE A 238 -6.25 -8.60 -9.82
CA ILE A 238 -5.75 -8.02 -11.08
C ILE A 238 -4.79 -6.87 -10.75
N VAL A 239 -3.66 -6.81 -11.46
CA VAL A 239 -2.73 -5.70 -11.35
C VAL A 239 -3.02 -4.63 -12.39
N ARG A 240 -3.05 -3.35 -11.93
CA ARG A 240 -2.86 -2.16 -12.75
C ARG A 240 -1.45 -1.66 -12.49
N LYS A 241 -0.56 -1.87 -13.44
CA LYS A 241 0.85 -1.47 -13.29
C LYS A 241 1.02 0.03 -13.46
N PHE A 242 2.06 0.56 -12.83
CA PHE A 242 2.43 1.95 -12.96
C PHE A 242 2.76 2.28 -14.42
N SER A 243 2.15 3.34 -14.96
CA SER A 243 2.08 3.58 -16.42
C SER A 243 3.39 4.06 -17.07
N TRP A 244 4.38 4.47 -16.28
CA TRP A 244 5.62 5.01 -16.80
C TRP A 244 6.52 3.90 -17.36
N ARG A 245 7.41 4.29 -18.26
CA ARG A 245 8.27 3.34 -18.96
C ARG A 245 9.35 2.78 -18.05
N LYS A 246 9.56 1.46 -18.08
CA LYS A 246 10.61 0.82 -17.31
C LYS A 246 11.99 1.24 -17.86
N MET A 247 12.83 1.77 -17.00
CA MET A 247 14.23 2.05 -17.29
C MET A 247 15.05 0.79 -17.13
N THR A 248 15.69 0.36 -18.21
CA THR A 248 16.44 -0.88 -18.25
C THR A 248 17.89 -0.58 -18.58
N GLU A 249 18.83 -1.11 -17.83
CA GLU A 249 20.24 -1.04 -18.18
C GLU A 249 20.54 -1.98 -19.36
N VAL A 250 21.26 -1.49 -20.37
CA VAL A 250 21.55 -2.25 -21.61
C VAL A 250 22.09 -3.65 -21.33
N ASN A 251 22.97 -3.78 -20.34
CA ASN A 251 23.61 -5.06 -20.00
C ASN A 251 22.86 -5.88 -18.94
N LYS A 252 21.72 -5.37 -18.40
CA LYS A 252 20.94 -6.01 -17.34
C LYS A 252 19.44 -5.83 -17.58
N PRO A 253 18.89 -6.38 -18.67
CA PRO A 253 17.53 -6.06 -19.13
C PRO A 253 16.40 -6.51 -18.19
N GLU A 254 16.65 -7.42 -17.28
CA GLU A 254 15.63 -7.95 -16.37
C GLU A 254 15.73 -7.39 -14.93
N GLU A 255 16.76 -6.59 -14.65
CA GLU A 255 16.94 -6.05 -13.30
C GLU A 255 16.17 -4.74 -13.09
N GLY A 256 15.48 -4.65 -11.93
CA GLY A 256 15.00 -3.40 -11.37
C GLY A 256 16.13 -2.70 -10.58
N TRP A 257 15.77 -1.95 -9.54
CA TRP A 257 16.77 -1.40 -8.62
C TRP A 257 17.00 -2.34 -7.44
N SER A 258 18.22 -2.38 -6.93
CA SER A 258 18.56 -3.11 -5.71
C SER A 258 18.48 -2.21 -4.48
N TRP A 259 18.25 -2.80 -3.31
CA TRP A 259 18.24 -2.05 -2.04
C TRP A 259 19.58 -1.38 -1.70
N LYS A 260 20.69 -1.88 -2.25
CA LYS A 260 21.99 -1.21 -2.15
C LYS A 260 22.04 0.06 -2.98
N GLU A 261 21.41 0.05 -4.16
CA GLU A 261 21.32 1.22 -5.02
C GLU A 261 20.44 2.31 -4.41
N LEU A 262 19.48 1.96 -3.54
CA LEU A 262 18.68 2.94 -2.80
C LEU A 262 19.55 3.89 -1.97
N ASP A 263 20.65 3.41 -1.41
CA ASP A 263 21.59 4.26 -0.67
C ASP A 263 22.39 5.20 -1.58
N THR A 264 22.50 4.88 -2.88
CA THR A 264 23.12 5.74 -3.90
C THR A 264 22.18 6.80 -4.45
N ALA A 265 20.86 6.68 -4.18
CA ALA A 265 19.85 7.70 -4.47
C ALA A 265 20.00 8.90 -3.49
N ASN A 266 21.19 9.49 -3.46
CA ASN A 266 21.59 10.44 -2.42
C ASN A 266 20.98 11.84 -2.58
N ALA A 267 20.29 12.15 -3.69
CA ALA A 267 19.45 13.33 -3.80
C ALA A 267 18.15 13.22 -2.95
N ARG A 268 17.80 12.02 -2.49
CA ARG A 268 16.66 11.80 -1.60
C ARG A 268 17.08 11.86 -0.14
N PRO A 269 16.27 12.49 0.71
CA PRO A 269 16.54 12.54 2.13
C PRO A 269 16.71 11.15 2.75
N THR A 270 17.56 11.02 3.75
CA THR A 270 17.79 9.76 4.47
C THR A 270 16.49 9.19 5.05
N TYR A 271 15.61 10.06 5.55
CA TYR A 271 14.33 9.63 6.13
C TYR A 271 13.41 8.93 5.11
N GLU A 272 13.34 9.36 3.83
CA GLU A 272 12.56 8.66 2.80
C GLU A 272 13.14 7.27 2.51
N ARG A 273 14.46 7.17 2.41
CA ARG A 273 15.16 5.90 2.09
C ARG A 273 15.06 4.89 3.23
N ASP A 274 15.33 5.32 4.45
CA ASP A 274 15.27 4.45 5.62
C ASP A 274 13.83 4.14 6.02
N GLY A 275 12.87 5.06 5.79
CA GLY A 275 11.43 4.79 5.93
C GLY A 275 10.96 3.67 5.00
N LEU A 276 11.32 3.70 3.70
CA LEU A 276 10.97 2.61 2.78
C LEU A 276 11.58 1.26 3.20
N LYS A 277 12.83 1.23 3.71
CA LYS A 277 13.43 0.02 4.26
C LYS A 277 12.69 -0.49 5.50
N LEU A 278 12.25 0.42 6.37
CA LEU A 278 11.51 0.09 7.58
C LEU A 278 10.11 -0.43 7.24
N LEU A 279 9.43 0.20 6.29
CA LEU A 279 8.13 -0.30 5.80
C LEU A 279 8.24 -1.71 5.20
N ALA A 280 9.29 -1.98 4.41
CA ALA A 280 9.55 -3.34 3.91
C ALA A 280 9.77 -4.34 5.05
N ALA A 281 10.46 -3.94 6.13
CA ALA A 281 10.64 -4.77 7.31
C ALA A 281 9.34 -4.94 8.12
N PHE A 282 8.52 -3.91 8.22
CA PHE A 282 7.20 -3.97 8.86
C PHE A 282 6.31 -5.01 8.18
N MET A 283 6.24 -4.98 6.86
CA MET A 283 5.48 -5.93 6.04
C MET A 283 6.15 -7.31 5.95
N LYS A 284 7.39 -7.48 6.39
CA LYS A 284 8.18 -8.71 6.19
C LYS A 284 8.36 -9.07 4.70
N HIS A 285 8.64 -8.08 3.87
CA HIS A 285 8.86 -8.29 2.43
C HIS A 285 10.12 -9.13 2.18
N SER A 286 9.99 -10.44 2.13
CA SER A 286 11.12 -11.38 2.09
C SER A 286 11.67 -11.67 0.69
N ASP A 287 10.84 -11.61 -0.36
CA ASP A 287 11.27 -11.78 -1.77
C ASP A 287 11.55 -10.42 -2.44
N ASN A 288 12.40 -9.62 -1.81
CA ASN A 288 12.69 -8.24 -2.17
C ASN A 288 13.93 -8.09 -3.08
N LYS A 289 14.11 -9.00 -4.02
CA LYS A 289 15.22 -8.96 -5.02
C LYS A 289 15.00 -7.88 -6.09
N PRO A 290 16.04 -7.43 -6.80
CA PRO A 290 15.93 -6.36 -7.80
C PRO A 290 14.81 -6.53 -8.85
N PRO A 291 14.51 -7.73 -9.39
CA PRO A 291 13.38 -7.90 -10.31
C PRO A 291 11.98 -7.61 -9.72
N GLN A 292 11.86 -7.50 -8.38
CA GLN A 292 10.61 -7.14 -7.68
C GLN A 292 10.46 -5.63 -7.49
N GLN A 293 11.39 -4.84 -8.02
CA GLN A 293 11.37 -3.39 -8.02
C GLN A 293 11.51 -2.87 -9.45
N ARG A 294 11.09 -1.63 -9.67
CA ARG A 294 11.26 -0.92 -10.95
C ARG A 294 11.77 0.48 -10.75
N LEU A 295 12.69 0.88 -11.61
CA LEU A 295 12.96 2.28 -11.92
C LEU A 295 12.17 2.63 -13.18
N VAL A 296 11.33 3.64 -13.10
CA VAL A 296 10.48 4.06 -14.22
C VAL A 296 10.70 5.53 -14.57
N CYS A 297 10.50 5.87 -15.83
CA CYS A 297 10.64 7.20 -16.38
C CYS A 297 9.32 7.70 -16.96
N HIS A 298 8.96 8.95 -16.68
CA HIS A 298 7.77 9.58 -17.24
C HIS A 298 7.92 9.83 -18.74
N LYS A 299 8.99 10.54 -19.11
CA LYS A 299 9.37 10.78 -20.52
C LYS A 299 10.87 10.63 -20.66
N ALA A 300 11.27 9.87 -21.67
CA ALA A 300 12.64 9.73 -22.06
C ALA A 300 12.93 10.61 -23.28
N ASP A 301 14.05 11.32 -23.23
CA ASP A 301 14.62 12.03 -24.37
C ASP A 301 15.90 11.31 -24.79
N VAL A 302 15.93 10.87 -26.05
CA VAL A 302 17.05 10.09 -26.61
C VAL A 302 17.84 10.99 -27.56
N ASP A 303 19.05 11.38 -27.14
CA ASP A 303 20.01 12.07 -28.01
C ASP A 303 20.79 11.05 -28.81
N THR A 304 20.41 10.91 -30.08
CA THR A 304 21.06 10.02 -31.04
C THR A 304 22.35 10.61 -31.64
N LYS A 305 22.66 11.87 -31.36
CA LYS A 305 23.89 12.52 -31.84
C LYS A 305 25.12 12.12 -31.05
N THR A 306 24.92 11.62 -29.84
CA THR A 306 25.99 11.07 -29.00
C THR A 306 26.33 9.63 -29.41
N GLN A 307 27.56 9.20 -29.18
CA GLN A 307 28.02 7.84 -29.43
C GLN A 307 28.65 7.26 -28.13
N PRO A 308 28.03 6.29 -27.45
CA PRO A 308 26.66 5.75 -27.69
C PRO A 308 25.56 6.79 -27.45
N PRO A 309 24.35 6.58 -27.97
CA PRO A 309 23.20 7.44 -27.68
C PRO A 309 22.97 7.58 -26.17
N THR A 310 22.72 8.80 -25.71
CA THR A 310 22.36 9.09 -24.31
C THR A 310 20.86 9.21 -24.20
N THR A 311 20.31 8.69 -23.09
CA THR A 311 18.89 8.78 -22.80
C THR A 311 18.70 9.47 -21.46
N THR A 312 18.07 10.63 -21.49
CA THR A 312 17.73 11.38 -20.27
C THR A 312 16.29 11.14 -19.87
N CYS A 313 16.00 11.21 -18.58
CA CYS A 313 14.68 11.06 -18.01
C CYS A 313 14.26 12.37 -17.35
N ASP A 314 13.08 12.89 -17.71
CA ASP A 314 12.54 14.13 -17.13
C ASP A 314 12.13 13.97 -15.65
N LYS A 315 11.54 12.82 -15.32
CA LYS A 315 11.14 12.44 -13.95
C LYS A 315 11.23 10.94 -13.81
N SER A 316 11.93 10.49 -12.78
CA SER A 316 12.09 9.08 -12.45
C SER A 316 11.46 8.74 -11.09
N VAL A 317 11.01 7.50 -10.97
CA VAL A 317 10.41 6.94 -9.75
C VAL A 317 10.98 5.56 -9.48
N MET A 318 11.35 5.31 -8.24
CA MET A 318 11.65 3.97 -7.74
C MET A 318 10.41 3.39 -7.08
N LEU A 319 9.85 2.34 -7.64
CA LEU A 319 8.66 1.68 -7.11
C LEU A 319 8.92 0.21 -6.78
N VAL A 320 8.12 -0.34 -5.87
CA VAL A 320 8.06 -1.76 -5.55
C VAL A 320 6.90 -2.39 -6.28
N GLN A 321 7.14 -3.48 -7.02
CA GLN A 321 6.13 -4.04 -7.93
C GLN A 321 5.53 -5.37 -7.46
N ASP A 322 6.30 -6.25 -6.84
CA ASP A 322 5.84 -7.58 -6.42
C ASP A 322 6.06 -7.73 -4.90
N VAL A 323 4.98 -7.69 -4.15
CA VAL A 323 4.95 -7.70 -2.69
C VAL A 323 4.14 -8.87 -2.13
N GLY A 324 3.91 -9.90 -2.94
CA GLY A 324 3.14 -11.07 -2.54
C GLY A 324 3.76 -11.88 -1.39
N ALA A 325 5.08 -11.84 -1.23
CA ALA A 325 5.76 -12.48 -0.11
C ALA A 325 5.90 -11.51 1.08
N THR A 326 4.75 -11.07 1.62
CA THR A 326 4.65 -10.14 2.76
C THR A 326 3.62 -10.66 3.79
N PHE A 327 3.59 -10.03 4.95
CA PHE A 327 2.67 -10.35 6.05
C PHE A 327 2.73 -11.80 6.52
N GLY A 328 3.91 -12.44 6.40
CA GLY A 328 4.24 -13.74 6.96
C GLY A 328 5.45 -13.67 7.88
N THR A 329 6.15 -14.77 8.08
CA THR A 329 7.34 -14.83 8.95
C THR A 329 8.59 -14.17 8.33
N GLY A 330 8.59 -13.91 7.02
CA GLY A 330 9.83 -13.54 6.36
C GLY A 330 10.86 -14.68 6.47
N GLY A 331 10.85 -15.64 5.57
CA GLY A 331 11.67 -16.84 5.70
C GLY A 331 12.71 -17.01 4.59
N TRP A 332 13.66 -17.94 4.81
CA TRP A 332 14.68 -18.27 3.83
C TRP A 332 14.11 -18.84 2.53
N PHE A 333 12.90 -19.39 2.58
CA PHE A 333 12.24 -19.99 1.42
C PHE A 333 10.91 -19.28 1.18
N THR A 334 10.81 -18.52 0.08
CA THR A 334 9.56 -17.86 -0.35
C THR A 334 8.46 -18.86 -0.72
N SER A 335 8.83 -20.09 -1.05
CA SER A 335 7.88 -21.17 -1.31
C SER A 335 7.31 -21.82 -0.04
N ASN A 336 7.80 -21.46 1.13
CA ASN A 336 7.25 -21.94 2.39
C ASN A 336 5.95 -21.17 2.68
N THR A 337 4.88 -21.88 3.03
CA THR A 337 3.61 -21.28 3.43
C THR A 337 3.74 -20.26 4.56
N SER A 338 4.71 -20.45 5.46
CA SER A 338 5.00 -19.52 6.55
C SER A 338 5.57 -18.16 6.09
N ALA A 339 6.22 -18.09 4.94
CA ALA A 339 6.74 -16.83 4.37
C ALA A 339 5.66 -16.04 3.65
N LYS A 340 4.56 -16.68 3.27
CA LYS A 340 3.38 -16.04 2.68
C LYS A 340 2.53 -15.41 3.77
N MET A 341 1.60 -14.56 3.39
CA MET A 341 0.67 -13.90 4.31
C MET A 341 0.00 -14.92 5.24
N ASN A 342 0.24 -14.80 6.53
CA ASN A 342 -0.46 -15.53 7.60
C ASN A 342 -0.35 -14.77 8.91
N LEU A 343 -1.45 -14.67 9.63
CA LEU A 343 -1.54 -13.84 10.83
C LEU A 343 -0.60 -14.33 11.93
N LYS A 344 -0.61 -15.62 12.21
CA LYS A 344 0.20 -16.23 13.30
C LYS A 344 1.70 -15.97 13.09
N GLY A 345 2.17 -16.15 11.84
CA GLY A 345 3.56 -15.89 11.50
C GLY A 345 3.91 -14.42 11.64
N TRP A 346 3.15 -13.55 10.98
CA TRP A 346 3.46 -12.13 10.98
C TRP A 346 3.35 -11.49 12.37
N SER A 347 2.32 -11.80 13.15
CA SER A 347 2.13 -11.24 14.48
C SER A 347 3.23 -11.67 15.47
N SER A 348 3.75 -12.89 15.32
CA SER A 348 4.84 -13.40 16.18
C SER A 348 6.22 -12.82 15.85
N GLU A 349 6.43 -12.30 14.65
CA GLU A 349 7.70 -11.73 14.21
C GLU A 349 7.97 -10.38 14.86
N LYS A 350 9.18 -10.19 15.36
CA LYS A 350 9.63 -8.90 15.91
C LYS A 350 9.76 -7.87 14.78
N LEU A 351 9.46 -6.60 15.07
CA LEU A 351 9.79 -5.50 14.18
C LEU A 351 11.29 -5.18 14.22
N TRP A 352 11.91 -5.30 15.37
CA TRP A 352 13.27 -4.91 15.63
C TRP A 352 14.16 -6.06 16.11
N ASN A 353 15.34 -6.20 15.54
CA ASN A 353 16.43 -6.99 16.13
C ASN A 353 17.16 -6.18 17.21
N THR A 354 17.35 -4.88 16.96
CA THR A 354 17.95 -3.93 17.91
C THR A 354 17.14 -2.63 17.82
N VAL A 355 16.77 -2.08 18.97
CA VAL A 355 16.10 -0.78 19.10
C VAL A 355 16.44 -0.17 20.45
N GLY A 356 16.53 1.15 20.51
CA GLY A 356 16.67 1.91 21.74
C GLY A 356 15.32 2.29 22.35
N VAL A 357 15.38 2.97 23.48
CA VAL A 357 14.25 3.55 24.19
C VAL A 357 14.46 5.05 24.38
N GLU A 358 13.45 5.77 24.84
CA GLU A 358 13.58 7.19 25.13
C GLU A 358 14.71 7.45 26.13
N GLY A 359 15.57 8.40 25.84
CA GLY A 359 16.76 8.72 26.63
C GLY A 359 17.96 7.78 26.45
N ALA A 360 17.78 6.63 25.78
CA ALA A 360 18.85 5.68 25.47
C ALA A 360 18.74 5.16 24.03
N PRO A 361 18.83 6.04 23.01
CA PRO A 361 18.78 5.63 21.61
C PRO A 361 19.93 4.69 21.28
N LYS A 362 19.70 3.80 20.31
CA LYS A 362 20.68 2.84 19.81
C LYS A 362 20.67 2.80 18.29
N GLN A 363 21.70 2.23 17.70
CA GLN A 363 21.64 1.84 16.30
C GLN A 363 20.51 0.82 16.10
N CYS A 364 19.45 1.24 15.43
CA CYS A 364 18.32 0.37 15.18
C CYS A 364 18.60 -0.54 13.99
N ARG A 365 18.26 -1.79 14.17
CA ARG A 365 18.27 -2.79 13.12
C ARG A 365 16.87 -3.41 13.02
N ALA A 366 16.19 -3.15 11.91
CA ALA A 366 14.88 -3.76 11.67
C ALA A 366 15.03 -5.26 11.42
N ALA A 367 14.04 -6.04 11.86
CA ALA A 367 14.04 -7.48 11.69
C ALA A 367 13.38 -7.85 10.36
N LEU A 368 14.19 -8.08 9.35
CA LEU A 368 13.75 -8.57 8.04
C LEU A 368 14.77 -9.58 7.52
N ARG A 369 14.36 -10.84 7.44
CA ARG A 369 15.17 -11.89 6.81
C ARG A 369 14.72 -12.06 5.35
N LYS A 370 15.60 -11.70 4.43
CA LYS A 370 15.35 -11.96 3.01
C LYS A 370 15.39 -13.44 2.69
N SER A 371 14.69 -13.88 1.65
CA SER A 371 14.78 -15.26 1.17
C SER A 371 16.14 -15.53 0.53
N LEU A 372 16.54 -16.81 0.48
CA LEU A 372 17.75 -17.23 -0.22
C LEU A 372 17.72 -16.89 -1.71
N ALA A 373 16.52 -16.87 -2.30
CA ALA A 373 16.32 -16.49 -3.70
C ALA A 373 16.42 -14.97 -3.93
N ALA A 374 16.36 -14.15 -2.88
CA ALA A 374 16.43 -12.70 -2.95
C ALA A 374 17.91 -12.23 -2.93
N LYS A 375 18.66 -12.59 -3.98
CA LYS A 375 20.01 -12.05 -4.17
C LYS A 375 19.93 -10.51 -4.24
N ASP A 376 20.87 -9.83 -3.56
CA ASP A 376 20.94 -8.37 -3.43
C ASP A 376 19.68 -7.73 -2.83
N GLY A 377 18.87 -8.53 -2.16
CA GLY A 377 17.71 -8.09 -1.38
C GLY A 377 18.09 -7.46 -0.03
N LEU A 378 17.10 -6.79 0.55
CA LEU A 378 17.20 -6.16 1.88
C LEU A 378 17.20 -7.21 2.98
N ASP A 379 18.19 -7.17 3.86
CA ASP A 379 18.34 -8.09 4.99
C ASP A 379 18.71 -7.32 6.25
N ASN A 380 17.86 -7.39 7.26
CA ASN A 380 18.05 -6.75 8.56
C ASN A 380 18.62 -5.32 8.48
N PRO A 381 17.94 -4.38 7.79
CA PRO A 381 18.49 -3.06 7.51
C PRO A 381 18.74 -2.23 8.76
N MET A 382 19.76 -1.40 8.70
CA MET A 382 19.97 -0.32 9.64
C MET A 382 18.99 0.80 9.33
N ILE A 383 18.37 1.34 10.37
CA ILE A 383 17.35 2.40 10.30
C ILE A 383 17.80 3.57 11.18
N SER A 384 17.85 4.75 10.62
CA SER A 384 18.12 5.99 11.34
C SER A 384 16.89 6.48 12.12
N GLU A 385 17.09 7.37 13.10
CA GLU A 385 15.97 7.96 13.83
C GLU A 385 15.06 8.80 12.91
N GLU A 386 15.62 9.51 11.96
CA GLU A 386 14.86 10.28 10.98
C GLU A 386 13.95 9.37 10.14
N GLY A 387 14.44 8.21 9.67
CA GLY A 387 13.64 7.25 8.91
C GLY A 387 12.57 6.59 9.77
N ARG A 388 12.89 6.24 11.02
CA ARG A 388 11.93 5.71 11.97
C ARG A 388 10.80 6.70 12.27
N ARG A 389 11.15 7.97 12.56
CA ARG A 389 10.16 9.03 12.87
C ARG A 389 9.24 9.28 11.69
N PHE A 390 9.82 9.38 10.51
CA PHE A 390 9.08 9.59 9.27
C PHE A 390 8.04 8.49 9.05
N ASP A 391 8.46 7.23 9.06
CA ASP A 391 7.56 6.09 8.83
C ASP A 391 6.55 5.92 9.97
N ALA A 392 6.97 6.10 11.23
CA ALA A 392 6.07 6.08 12.38
C ALA A 392 5.02 7.21 12.31
N GLY A 393 5.44 8.41 11.89
CA GLY A 393 4.55 9.55 11.72
C GLY A 393 3.46 9.26 10.68
N LEU A 394 3.82 8.66 9.54
CA LEU A 394 2.86 8.24 8.52
C LEU A 394 1.93 7.12 9.03
N MET A 395 2.49 6.07 9.60
CA MET A 395 1.72 4.92 10.10
C MET A 395 0.73 5.30 11.20
N CYS A 396 1.11 6.23 12.09
CA CYS A 396 0.23 6.69 13.17
C CYS A 396 -0.91 7.61 12.69
N GLN A 397 -0.92 8.04 11.45
CA GLN A 397 -2.05 8.74 10.83
C GLN A 397 -3.14 7.79 10.31
N LEU A 398 -2.85 6.49 10.18
CA LEU A 398 -3.87 5.51 9.79
C LEU A 398 -4.91 5.36 10.89
N THR A 399 -6.16 5.61 10.54
CA THR A 399 -7.32 5.37 11.42
C THR A 399 -7.55 3.87 11.63
N ASP A 400 -8.26 3.51 12.68
CA ASP A 400 -8.67 2.11 12.92
C ASP A 400 -9.50 1.58 11.75
N ARG A 401 -10.36 2.40 11.16
CA ARG A 401 -11.14 2.07 9.97
C ARG A 401 -10.26 1.75 8.77
N GLN A 402 -9.26 2.57 8.49
CA GLN A 402 -8.33 2.32 7.36
C GLN A 402 -7.53 1.03 7.55
N ILE A 403 -7.10 0.72 8.79
CA ILE A 403 -6.43 -0.54 9.09
C ILE A 403 -7.39 -1.72 8.89
N GLU A 404 -8.66 -1.58 9.30
CA GLU A 404 -9.69 -2.58 9.05
C GLU A 404 -9.92 -2.80 7.55
N ASP A 405 -9.97 -1.71 6.77
CA ASP A 405 -10.18 -1.73 5.33
C ASP A 405 -9.01 -2.39 4.58
N LEU A 406 -7.75 -2.31 5.06
CA LEU A 406 -6.63 -3.07 4.50
C LEU A 406 -6.92 -4.57 4.45
N PHE A 407 -7.39 -5.14 5.57
CA PHE A 407 -7.63 -6.59 5.67
C PHE A 407 -8.98 -7.02 5.10
N THR A 408 -9.98 -6.13 5.11
CA THR A 408 -11.26 -6.35 4.45
C THR A 408 -11.08 -6.36 2.94
N SER A 409 -10.43 -5.32 2.38
CA SER A 409 -10.21 -5.21 0.95
C SER A 409 -9.35 -6.34 0.39
N SER A 410 -8.42 -6.87 1.17
CA SER A 410 -7.61 -8.02 0.76
C SER A 410 -8.37 -9.35 0.80
N ARG A 411 -9.57 -9.39 1.42
CA ARG A 411 -10.31 -10.63 1.65
C ARG A 411 -9.55 -11.63 2.55
N ALA A 412 -8.75 -11.15 3.50
CA ALA A 412 -7.93 -12.00 4.37
C ALA A 412 -8.73 -13.10 5.08
N ALA A 413 -10.02 -12.88 5.37
CA ALA A 413 -10.88 -13.87 6.00
C ALA A 413 -11.20 -15.08 5.09
N VAL A 414 -10.97 -14.99 3.77
CA VAL A 414 -11.19 -16.10 2.83
C VAL A 414 -10.00 -17.08 2.78
N MET A 415 -8.89 -16.75 3.45
CA MET A 415 -7.73 -17.64 3.48
C MET A 415 -8.07 -19.02 4.08
N PRO A 416 -7.55 -20.12 3.51
CA PRO A 416 -7.90 -21.49 3.92
C PRO A 416 -7.62 -21.81 5.38
N GLU A 417 -6.68 -21.09 6.00
CA GLU A 417 -6.35 -21.29 7.41
C GLU A 417 -7.51 -21.02 8.36
N TYR A 418 -8.54 -20.29 7.93
CA TYR A 418 -9.75 -19.98 8.71
C TYR A 418 -10.93 -20.90 8.41
N HIS A 419 -10.80 -21.77 7.42
CA HIS A 419 -11.90 -22.61 6.92
C HIS A 419 -11.66 -24.11 7.14
N ASN A 420 -12.76 -24.86 7.21
CA ASN A 420 -12.78 -26.31 7.12
C ASN A 420 -12.73 -26.72 5.64
N SER A 421 -12.58 -28.03 5.39
CA SER A 421 -12.53 -28.57 4.03
C SER A 421 -13.83 -28.42 3.23
N ASP A 422 -14.95 -28.16 3.90
CA ASP A 422 -16.25 -27.87 3.28
C ASP A 422 -16.47 -26.39 2.98
N GLY A 423 -15.48 -25.53 3.25
CA GLY A 423 -15.54 -24.09 3.04
C GLY A 423 -16.21 -23.30 4.17
N SER A 424 -16.76 -23.95 5.20
CA SER A 424 -17.29 -23.27 6.37
C SER A 424 -16.16 -22.72 7.25
N PHE A 425 -16.42 -21.66 8.02
CA PHE A 425 -15.47 -21.20 9.01
C PHE A 425 -15.21 -22.25 10.09
N LYS A 426 -13.99 -22.33 10.59
CA LYS A 426 -13.64 -23.15 11.74
C LYS A 426 -14.43 -22.71 12.98
N ALA A 427 -14.62 -23.63 13.93
CA ALA A 427 -15.37 -23.35 15.14
C ALA A 427 -14.84 -22.12 15.88
N GLY A 428 -15.72 -21.17 16.18
CA GLY A 428 -15.38 -19.92 16.86
C GLY A 428 -14.71 -18.86 15.98
N VAL A 429 -14.56 -19.12 14.68
CA VAL A 429 -14.01 -18.17 13.71
C VAL A 429 -15.13 -17.63 12.85
N ASP A 430 -15.10 -16.34 12.59
CA ASP A 430 -15.93 -15.64 11.62
C ASP A 430 -15.11 -14.51 10.96
N GLU A 431 -15.64 -13.92 9.92
CA GLU A 431 -14.96 -12.83 9.20
C GLU A 431 -14.59 -11.67 10.11
N ALA A 432 -15.46 -11.31 11.04
CA ALA A 432 -15.25 -10.20 11.98
C ALA A 432 -14.14 -10.50 12.99
N SER A 433 -14.02 -11.76 13.46
CA SER A 433 -12.95 -12.17 14.37
C SER A 433 -11.59 -12.17 13.65
N VAL A 434 -11.52 -12.72 12.44
CA VAL A 434 -10.29 -12.68 11.63
C VAL A 434 -9.82 -11.25 11.40
N ARG A 435 -10.73 -10.37 11.01
CA ARG A 435 -10.45 -8.96 10.78
C ARG A 435 -9.93 -8.27 12.06
N ARG A 436 -10.59 -8.47 13.21
CA ARG A 436 -10.14 -7.91 14.49
C ARG A 436 -8.75 -8.36 14.88
N GLU A 437 -8.40 -9.62 14.67
CA GLU A 437 -7.06 -10.16 14.98
C GLU A 437 -5.97 -9.53 14.12
N TRP A 438 -6.21 -9.35 12.82
CA TRP A 438 -5.30 -8.66 11.92
C TRP A 438 -5.11 -7.19 12.32
N VAL A 439 -6.20 -6.49 12.62
CA VAL A 439 -6.16 -5.09 13.07
C VAL A 439 -5.37 -4.97 14.37
N GLN A 440 -5.59 -5.87 15.33
CA GLN A 440 -4.88 -5.87 16.60
C GLN A 440 -3.37 -6.10 16.39
N ALA A 441 -3.00 -7.07 15.57
CA ALA A 441 -1.59 -7.35 15.26
C ALA A 441 -0.91 -6.16 14.56
N PHE A 442 -1.61 -5.52 13.62
CA PHE A 442 -1.12 -4.32 12.94
C PHE A 442 -0.87 -3.18 13.93
N LYS A 443 -1.86 -2.88 14.77
CA LYS A 443 -1.77 -1.83 15.80
C LYS A 443 -0.62 -2.09 16.77
N GLN A 444 -0.42 -3.34 17.20
CA GLN A 444 0.69 -3.69 18.06
C GLN A 444 2.05 -3.38 17.42
N LYS A 445 2.25 -3.80 16.17
CA LYS A 445 3.50 -3.51 15.45
C LYS A 445 3.69 -2.01 15.16
N ARG A 446 2.62 -1.28 14.89
CA ARG A 446 2.62 0.17 14.75
C ARG A 446 3.09 0.85 16.05
N GLU A 447 2.62 0.38 17.20
CA GLU A 447 3.05 0.86 18.51
C GLU A 447 4.53 0.56 18.78
N ASP A 448 5.02 -0.63 18.39
CA ASP A 448 6.44 -0.98 18.53
C ASP A 448 7.33 -0.07 17.68
N LEU A 449 6.84 0.35 16.51
CA LEU A 449 7.50 1.31 15.64
C LEU A 449 7.51 2.72 16.26
N ALA A 450 6.39 3.16 16.83
CA ALA A 450 6.26 4.47 17.46
C ALA A 450 7.11 4.61 18.73
N LYS A 451 7.20 3.54 19.54
CA LYS A 451 7.95 3.51 20.81
C LYS A 451 9.47 3.42 20.61
N GLY A 452 9.95 2.87 19.52
CA GLY A 452 11.38 2.75 19.23
C GLY A 452 12.09 4.10 19.25
N ARG A 453 13.38 4.09 19.58
CA ARG A 453 14.27 5.26 19.50
C ARG A 453 15.60 4.82 18.90
N CYS A 454 15.99 5.48 17.83
CA CYS A 454 17.19 5.16 17.08
C CYS A 454 18.22 6.29 17.18
N GLU A 455 19.45 5.99 16.82
CA GLU A 455 20.47 7.03 16.64
C GLU A 455 20.18 7.81 15.35
N TRP A 456 20.42 9.12 15.43
CA TRP A 456 20.35 10.00 14.27
C TRP A 456 21.54 9.72 13.35
N LYS A 457 21.29 9.59 12.07
CA LYS A 457 22.33 9.58 11.04
C LYS A 457 22.68 11.02 10.65
N GLU A 458 21.64 11.81 10.41
CA GLU A 458 21.72 13.24 10.09
C GLU A 458 20.56 13.93 10.79
N LYS A 459 20.82 14.55 11.95
CA LYS A 459 19.78 15.30 12.65
C LYS A 459 19.59 16.67 11.98
N PRO A 460 18.49 16.91 11.26
CA PRO A 460 18.24 18.20 10.65
C PRO A 460 17.94 19.27 11.72
N ALA A 461 18.21 20.52 11.38
CA ALA A 461 17.84 21.65 12.23
C ALA A 461 16.31 21.81 12.34
N ASP A 462 15.61 21.56 11.24
CA ASP A 462 14.16 21.55 11.16
C ASP A 462 13.65 20.12 10.93
N LEU A 463 12.78 19.67 11.82
CA LEU A 463 12.17 18.34 11.76
C LEU A 463 10.82 18.32 11.02
N THR A 464 10.33 19.47 10.58
CA THR A 464 9.00 19.60 9.97
C THR A 464 8.80 18.65 8.79
N ALA A 465 9.80 18.52 7.91
CA ALA A 465 9.73 17.63 6.76
C ALA A 465 9.63 16.14 7.14
N ILE A 466 10.12 15.79 8.33
CA ILE A 466 10.08 14.42 8.85
C ILE A 466 8.76 14.17 9.58
N ASP A 467 8.37 15.07 10.47
CA ASP A 467 7.24 14.89 11.38
C ASP A 467 5.90 15.25 10.73
N ASN A 468 5.95 16.10 9.71
CA ASN A 468 4.79 16.57 8.97
C ASN A 468 5.08 16.70 7.47
N PRO A 469 5.39 15.62 6.78
CA PRO A 469 5.75 15.66 5.35
C PRO A 469 4.61 16.16 4.46
N MET A 470 3.36 16.17 4.98
CA MET A 470 2.16 16.64 4.29
C MET A 470 1.90 18.13 4.48
N GLY A 471 2.60 18.82 5.38
CA GLY A 471 2.31 20.21 5.71
C GLY A 471 0.92 20.45 6.32
N LEU A 472 0.37 19.44 7.01
CA LEU A 472 -0.96 19.52 7.63
C LEU A 472 -0.95 20.52 8.78
N ALA A 473 -2.03 21.31 8.92
CA ALA A 473 -2.21 22.23 10.05
C ALA A 473 -2.23 21.48 11.41
N THR A 474 -2.76 20.26 11.39
CA THR A 474 -2.73 19.33 12.53
C THR A 474 -2.40 17.94 12.00
N VAL A 475 -1.35 17.32 12.54
CA VAL A 475 -0.97 15.95 12.17
C VAL A 475 -1.78 14.97 13.02
N PRO A 476 -2.67 14.15 12.44
CA PRO A 476 -3.37 13.11 13.19
C PRO A 476 -2.40 12.11 13.79
N ASN A 477 -2.67 11.67 15.02
CA ASN A 477 -1.88 10.64 15.67
C ASN A 477 -2.78 9.67 16.43
N TYR A 478 -2.90 8.46 15.90
CA TYR A 478 -3.69 7.37 16.45
C TYR A 478 -2.83 6.33 17.21
N CYS A 479 -1.54 6.58 17.39
CA CYS A 479 -0.70 5.79 18.26
C CYS A 479 -0.86 6.24 19.73
N SER A 480 -0.78 5.30 20.67
CA SER A 480 -0.73 5.62 22.10
C SER A 480 0.61 6.23 22.49
N ALA A 481 1.69 5.79 21.86
CA ALA A 481 3.00 6.42 21.98
C ALA A 481 3.17 7.52 20.94
N LYS A 482 3.77 8.65 21.33
CA LYS A 482 4.18 9.68 20.37
C LYS A 482 5.32 9.13 19.53
N PRO A 483 5.26 9.18 18.17
CA PRO A 483 6.33 8.69 17.31
C PRO A 483 7.62 9.53 17.40
N PHE A 484 7.56 10.71 18.03
CA PHE A 484 8.66 11.66 18.16
C PHE A 484 8.56 12.47 19.47
#